data_5f53d9c6871ff5f6044553accb649065
#
_entry.id   5f53d9c6871ff5f6044553accb649065
#
_cell.length_a   1.000
_cell.length_b   1.000
_cell.length_c   1.000
_cell.angle_alpha   90.00
_cell.angle_beta   90.00
_cell.angle_gamma   90.00
#
_symmetry.space_group_name_H-M   'P 1'
#
loop_
_entity.id
_entity.type
_entity.pdbx_description
1 polymer ?
#
loop_
_entity_poly.entity_id
_entity_poly.type
_entity_poly.pdbx_seq_one_letter_code
_entity_poly.pdbx_strand_id
1 'polypeptide(L)'
;MSGGNRRDGGRKSATRARRESSAGGVVFRADEGRQLYLLIQDSYGNWGFPKGHLERGERADTAALREVMEETGLRAVSVLGAIDTIEWRFRFRGTLIHKNCQFFLMESAGGETKPQRSEGITACRWTTIDEAVELIGYENARAVLRRAHEMLASREAVVPARTS
;
A
#
# COMPACT_ATOMS: atom_id res chain seq x y z
N MET A 1 -10.78 3.19 -67.98
CA MET A 1 -11.30 2.27 -66.96
C MET A 1 -10.51 2.47 -65.68
N SER A 2 -11.15 3.10 -64.74
CA SER A 2 -10.51 3.59 -63.53
C SER A 2 -10.72 2.52 -62.43
N GLY A 3 -9.63 1.90 -61.97
CA GLY A 3 -9.63 0.97 -60.87
C GLY A 3 -9.34 1.70 -59.55
N GLY A 4 -10.40 1.97 -58.79
CA GLY A 4 -10.27 2.58 -57.47
C GLY A 4 -9.72 1.61 -56.45
N ASN A 5 -8.51 1.87 -55.98
CA ASN A 5 -7.87 1.16 -54.86
C ASN A 5 -8.38 1.76 -53.55
N ARG A 6 -9.38 1.14 -52.94
CA ARG A 6 -9.80 1.48 -51.58
C ARG A 6 -8.80 0.88 -50.60
N ARG A 7 -7.91 1.71 -50.08
CA ARG A 7 -7.09 1.34 -48.90
C ARG A 7 -8.02 1.32 -47.71
N ASP A 8 -8.34 0.10 -47.28
CA ASP A 8 -9.00 -0.15 -46.02
C ASP A 8 -8.00 0.18 -44.87
N GLY A 9 -8.21 1.36 -44.34
CA GLY A 9 -7.47 1.84 -43.18
C GLY A 9 -7.96 1.13 -41.94
N GLY A 10 -7.43 -0.07 -41.71
CA GLY A 10 -7.64 -0.78 -40.44
C GLY A 10 -7.21 0.11 -39.26
N ARG A 11 -8.17 0.80 -38.63
CA ARG A 11 -7.99 1.42 -37.36
C ARG A 11 -7.59 0.30 -36.37
N LYS A 12 -6.30 0.19 -36.07
CA LYS A 12 -5.86 -0.58 -34.93
C LYS A 12 -6.53 0.03 -33.70
N SER A 13 -7.56 -0.61 -33.18
CA SER A 13 -8.17 -0.30 -31.91
C SER A 13 -7.06 -0.26 -30.88
N ALA A 14 -6.73 0.93 -30.37
CA ALA A 14 -5.78 1.08 -29.28
C ALA A 14 -6.38 0.35 -28.08
N THR A 15 -5.78 -0.77 -27.67
CA THR A 15 -6.21 -1.55 -26.52
C THR A 15 -6.10 -0.64 -25.30
N ARG A 16 -7.24 -0.30 -24.67
CA ARG A 16 -7.27 0.53 -23.48
C ARG A 16 -6.40 -0.10 -22.39
N ALA A 17 -5.52 0.69 -21.77
CA ALA A 17 -4.78 0.28 -20.61
C ALA A 17 -5.75 -0.16 -19.52
N ARG A 18 -5.54 -1.36 -18.96
CA ARG A 18 -6.30 -1.85 -17.82
C ARG A 18 -5.80 -1.16 -16.56
N ARG A 19 -6.71 -0.54 -15.80
CA ARG A 19 -6.41 0.10 -14.52
C ARG A 19 -6.78 -0.81 -13.37
N GLU A 20 -5.86 -0.98 -12.44
CA GLU A 20 -6.08 -1.70 -11.20
C GLU A 20 -5.73 -0.80 -10.02
N SER A 21 -6.69 -0.60 -9.11
CA SER A 21 -6.55 0.26 -7.94
C SER A 21 -6.52 -0.58 -6.67
N SER A 22 -5.51 -0.29 -5.84
CA SER A 22 -5.30 -0.90 -4.53
C SER A 22 -5.15 0.17 -3.46
N ALA A 23 -5.33 -0.22 -2.23
CA ALA A 23 -5.04 0.61 -1.08
C ALA A 23 -4.38 -0.22 0.01
N GLY A 24 -3.55 0.42 0.82
CA GLY A 24 -2.84 -0.23 1.89
C GLY A 24 -2.51 0.72 3.03
N GLY A 25 -1.93 0.18 4.08
CA GLY A 25 -1.62 0.93 5.27
C GLY A 25 -0.18 0.77 5.75
N VAL A 26 0.39 1.88 6.17
CA VAL A 26 1.58 1.88 7.01
C VAL A 26 1.09 2.02 8.44
N VAL A 27 1.14 0.92 9.18
CA VAL A 27 0.64 0.83 10.54
C VAL A 27 1.79 1.00 11.51
N PHE A 28 1.63 1.92 12.45
CA PHE A 28 2.59 2.11 13.53
C PHE A 28 1.95 1.90 14.90
N ARG A 29 2.79 1.63 15.88
CA ARG A 29 2.46 1.69 17.30
C ARG A 29 3.62 2.29 18.08
N ALA A 30 3.30 2.94 19.20
CA ALA A 30 4.32 3.35 20.15
C ALA A 30 4.69 2.17 21.07
N ASP A 31 5.99 1.97 21.28
CA ASP A 31 6.52 0.96 22.17
C ASP A 31 7.73 1.54 22.92
N GLU A 32 7.57 1.76 24.22
CA GLU A 32 8.61 2.34 25.09
C GLU A 32 9.26 3.62 24.51
N GLY A 33 8.45 4.54 24.01
CA GLY A 33 8.91 5.80 23.43
C GLY A 33 9.44 5.70 21.99
N ARG A 34 9.39 4.50 21.37
CA ARG A 34 9.77 4.27 19.99
C ARG A 34 8.54 4.07 19.12
N GLN A 35 8.67 4.42 17.83
CA GLN A 35 7.69 4.07 16.81
C GLN A 35 8.10 2.74 16.18
N LEU A 36 7.19 1.76 16.19
CA LEU A 36 7.34 0.51 15.46
C LEU A 36 6.38 0.48 14.28
N TYR A 37 6.84 -0.08 13.17
CA TYR A 37 6.09 -0.21 11.92
C TYR A 37 5.81 -1.67 11.61
N LEU A 38 4.59 -1.96 11.21
CA LEU A 38 4.17 -3.31 10.87
C LEU A 38 4.50 -3.64 9.42
N LEU A 39 5.27 -4.68 9.22
CA LEU A 39 5.50 -5.28 7.90
C LEU A 39 4.85 -6.65 7.82
N ILE A 40 4.45 -7.03 6.62
CA ILE A 40 4.01 -8.37 6.27
C ILE A 40 5.01 -9.02 5.32
N GLN A 41 5.12 -10.33 5.37
CA GLN A 41 5.90 -11.12 4.42
C GLN A 41 4.95 -11.89 3.51
N ASP A 42 5.18 -11.82 2.21
CA ASP A 42 4.44 -12.60 1.21
C ASP A 42 5.00 -14.02 1.06
N SER A 43 4.35 -14.83 0.23
CA SER A 43 4.77 -16.22 -0.02
C SER A 43 6.09 -16.36 -0.78
N TYR A 44 6.61 -15.28 -1.35
CA TYR A 44 7.92 -15.21 -2.01
C TYR A 44 9.04 -14.74 -1.09
N GLY A 45 8.74 -14.46 0.18
CA GLY A 45 9.70 -13.97 1.16
C GLY A 45 9.92 -12.46 1.14
N ASN A 46 9.13 -11.71 0.39
CA ASN A 46 9.24 -10.25 0.31
C ASN A 46 8.51 -9.57 1.47
N TRP A 47 9.16 -8.60 2.10
CA TRP A 47 8.57 -7.76 3.12
C TRP A 47 8.01 -6.48 2.53
N GLY A 48 6.83 -6.09 2.98
CA GLY A 48 6.15 -4.88 2.55
C GLY A 48 4.98 -4.52 3.46
N PHE A 49 4.08 -3.68 2.96
CA PHE A 49 2.91 -3.24 3.70
C PHE A 49 1.66 -4.06 3.32
N PRO A 50 0.73 -4.26 4.26
CA PRO A 50 -0.57 -4.84 3.94
C PRO A 50 -1.32 -3.95 2.94
N LYS A 51 -1.86 -4.55 1.90
CA LYS A 51 -2.59 -3.87 0.83
C LYS A 51 -3.42 -4.84 0.01
N GLY A 52 -4.40 -4.33 -0.70
CA GLY A 52 -5.19 -5.12 -1.62
C GLY A 52 -6.10 -4.28 -2.50
N HIS A 53 -6.82 -4.95 -3.39
CA HIS A 53 -7.70 -4.31 -4.35
C HIS A 53 -8.91 -3.64 -3.70
N LEU A 54 -9.32 -2.49 -4.26
CA LEU A 54 -10.58 -1.87 -3.90
C LEU A 54 -11.73 -2.74 -4.41
N GLU A 55 -12.74 -2.90 -3.60
CA GLU A 55 -14.04 -3.42 -4.02
C GLU A 55 -14.83 -2.33 -4.75
N ARG A 56 -15.80 -2.73 -5.55
CA ARG A 56 -16.59 -1.80 -6.34
C ARG A 56 -17.31 -0.78 -5.44
N GLY A 57 -17.07 0.50 -5.71
CA GLY A 57 -17.67 1.61 -4.94
C GLY A 57 -17.02 1.84 -3.58
N GLU A 58 -15.97 1.10 -3.23
CA GLU A 58 -15.26 1.27 -1.97
C GLU A 58 -14.31 2.47 -2.00
N ARG A 59 -14.28 3.25 -0.93
CA ARG A 59 -13.30 4.33 -0.75
C ARG A 59 -11.93 3.74 -0.48
N ALA A 60 -10.88 4.42 -0.93
CA ALA A 60 -9.50 3.95 -0.75
C ALA A 60 -9.10 3.81 0.73
N ASP A 61 -9.48 4.74 1.60
CA ASP A 61 -9.20 4.66 3.02
C ASP A 61 -9.92 3.49 3.72
N THR A 62 -11.16 3.22 3.32
CA THR A 62 -11.93 2.07 3.80
C THR A 62 -11.32 0.75 3.34
N ALA A 63 -10.92 0.66 2.07
CA ALA A 63 -10.23 -0.50 1.52
C ALA A 63 -8.91 -0.76 2.23
N ALA A 64 -8.11 0.28 2.45
CA ALA A 64 -6.84 0.19 3.16
C ALA A 64 -7.01 -0.38 4.56
N LEU A 65 -7.98 0.13 5.33
CA LEU A 65 -8.26 -0.36 6.67
C LEU A 65 -8.73 -1.81 6.65
N ARG A 66 -9.63 -2.16 5.75
CA ARG A 66 -10.12 -3.53 5.57
C ARG A 66 -8.98 -4.50 5.27
N GLU A 67 -8.12 -4.16 4.32
CA GLU A 67 -6.97 -5.01 3.93
C GLU A 67 -5.96 -5.16 5.07
N VAL A 68 -5.68 -4.09 5.81
CA VAL A 68 -4.80 -4.17 7.00
C VAL A 68 -5.38 -5.13 8.02
N MET A 69 -6.66 -5.02 8.34
CA MET A 69 -7.32 -5.89 9.32
C MET A 69 -7.36 -7.35 8.85
N GLU A 70 -7.66 -7.58 7.59
CA GLU A 70 -7.71 -8.93 7.00
C GLU A 70 -6.32 -9.59 6.98
N GLU A 71 -5.30 -8.91 6.48
CA GLU A 71 -3.97 -9.49 6.30
C GLU A 71 -3.16 -9.64 7.60
N THR A 72 -3.41 -8.77 8.58
CA THR A 72 -2.63 -8.74 9.83
C THR A 72 -3.36 -9.26 11.06
N GLY A 73 -4.68 -9.36 11.01
CA GLY A 73 -5.51 -9.76 12.15
C GLY A 73 -5.70 -8.67 13.21
N LEU A 74 -5.12 -7.48 13.03
CA LEU A 74 -5.34 -6.36 13.94
C LEU A 74 -6.78 -5.88 13.86
N ARG A 75 -7.34 -5.44 15.00
CA ARG A 75 -8.74 -4.97 15.09
C ARG A 75 -8.85 -3.51 15.53
N ALA A 76 -7.95 -3.05 16.39
CA ALA A 76 -7.96 -1.70 16.94
C ALA A 76 -7.00 -0.80 16.14
N VAL A 77 -7.36 -0.49 14.90
CA VAL A 77 -6.58 0.32 13.97
C VAL A 77 -7.38 1.54 13.53
N SER A 78 -6.75 2.70 13.55
CA SER A 78 -7.34 3.97 13.14
C SER A 78 -6.58 4.58 11.97
N VAL A 79 -7.28 5.06 10.96
CA VAL A 79 -6.70 5.79 9.83
C VAL A 79 -6.45 7.24 10.26
N LEU A 80 -5.21 7.71 10.08
CA LEU A 80 -4.83 9.09 10.42
C LEU A 80 -4.77 10.03 9.22
N GLY A 81 -4.44 9.52 8.04
CA GLY A 81 -4.38 10.32 6.82
C GLY A 81 -3.67 9.62 5.68
N ALA A 82 -3.78 10.21 4.49
CA ALA A 82 -3.10 9.71 3.30
C ALA A 82 -1.62 10.03 3.34
N ILE A 83 -0.79 9.08 2.90
CA ILE A 83 0.66 9.26 2.78
C ILE A 83 1.04 9.61 1.35
N ASP A 84 0.82 8.67 0.44
CA ASP A 84 1.21 8.79 -0.96
C ASP A 84 0.55 7.72 -1.81
N THR A 85 0.62 7.88 -3.13
CA THR A 85 0.18 6.89 -4.11
C THR A 85 1.36 6.43 -4.93
N ILE A 86 1.55 5.12 -5.03
CA ILE A 86 2.54 4.49 -5.89
C ILE A 86 1.86 4.04 -7.17
N GLU A 87 2.53 4.22 -8.31
CA GLU A 87 2.03 3.81 -9.61
C GLU A 87 3.04 2.92 -10.33
N TRP A 88 2.53 1.89 -11.00
CA TRP A 88 3.29 0.99 -11.87
C TRP A 88 2.61 0.85 -13.21
N ARG A 89 3.41 0.69 -14.25
CA ARG A 89 2.94 0.34 -15.59
C ARG A 89 3.76 -0.83 -16.13
N PHE A 90 3.08 -1.86 -16.57
CA PHE A 90 3.72 -3.02 -17.19
C PHE A 90 2.81 -3.68 -18.21
N ARG A 91 3.40 -4.52 -19.07
CA ARG A 91 2.64 -5.32 -20.03
C ARG A 91 2.51 -6.74 -19.51
N PHE A 92 1.29 -7.25 -19.56
CA PHE A 92 0.99 -8.63 -19.26
C PHE A 92 0.13 -9.21 -20.39
N ARG A 93 0.66 -10.24 -21.09
CA ARG A 93 0.00 -10.87 -22.24
C ARG A 93 -0.47 -9.86 -23.29
N GLY A 94 0.39 -8.91 -23.64
CA GLY A 94 0.11 -7.86 -24.63
C GLY A 94 -0.78 -6.71 -24.17
N THR A 95 -1.33 -6.76 -22.97
CA THR A 95 -2.15 -5.68 -22.39
C THR A 95 -1.29 -4.80 -21.49
N LEU A 96 -1.40 -3.47 -21.69
CA LEU A 96 -0.79 -2.51 -20.77
C LEU A 96 -1.62 -2.44 -19.49
N ILE A 97 -0.97 -2.72 -18.36
CA ILE A 97 -1.59 -2.64 -17.04
C ILE A 97 -1.03 -1.43 -16.31
N HIS A 98 -1.93 -0.58 -15.81
CA HIS A 98 -1.61 0.54 -14.94
C HIS A 98 -2.13 0.23 -13.55
N LYS A 99 -1.24 -0.08 -12.62
CA LYS A 99 -1.55 -0.28 -11.21
C LYS A 99 -1.25 0.97 -10.41
N ASN A 100 -2.11 1.27 -9.46
CA ASN A 100 -1.82 2.23 -8.40
C ASN A 100 -2.14 1.63 -7.03
N CYS A 101 -1.46 2.10 -6.01
CA CYS A 101 -1.75 1.77 -4.63
C CYS A 101 -1.65 3.04 -3.78
N GLN A 102 -2.75 3.40 -3.14
CA GLN A 102 -2.79 4.53 -2.21
C GLN A 102 -2.54 4.03 -0.79
N PHE A 103 -1.52 4.59 -0.13
CA PHE A 103 -1.15 4.24 1.24
C PHE A 103 -1.62 5.27 2.24
N PHE A 104 -2.08 4.78 3.39
CA PHE A 104 -2.57 5.57 4.51
C PHE A 104 -1.76 5.28 5.77
N LEU A 105 -1.51 6.33 6.54
CA LEU A 105 -0.93 6.22 7.88
C LEU A 105 -2.00 5.76 8.85
N MET A 106 -1.69 4.70 9.60
CA MET A 106 -2.62 4.10 10.56
C MET A 106 -1.93 3.87 11.90
N GLU A 107 -2.70 4.02 12.96
CA GLU A 107 -2.25 3.75 14.33
C GLU A 107 -2.91 2.49 14.86
N SER A 108 -2.11 1.59 15.43
CA SER A 108 -2.59 0.43 16.17
C SER A 108 -2.62 0.75 17.66
N ALA A 109 -3.78 0.54 18.28
CA ALA A 109 -3.95 0.69 19.73
C ALA A 109 -3.46 -0.53 20.52
N GLY A 110 -3.04 -1.59 19.83
CA GLY A 110 -2.54 -2.83 20.43
C GLY A 110 -3.14 -4.07 19.77
N GLY A 111 -2.93 -5.21 20.38
CA GLY A 111 -3.37 -6.50 19.90
C GLY A 111 -2.28 -7.30 19.20
N GLU A 112 -2.48 -8.60 19.12
CA GLU A 112 -1.58 -9.52 18.46
C GLU A 112 -1.89 -9.61 16.96
N THR A 113 -0.83 -9.78 16.18
CA THR A 113 -0.96 -10.03 14.74
C THR A 113 -1.24 -11.51 14.48
N LYS A 114 -2.04 -11.75 13.44
CA LYS A 114 -2.31 -13.08 12.90
C LYS A 114 -2.22 -13.02 11.39
N PRO A 115 -1.11 -13.50 10.79
CA PRO A 115 -0.95 -13.47 9.34
C PRO A 115 -2.07 -14.24 8.63
N GLN A 116 -2.64 -13.66 7.59
CA GLN A 116 -3.67 -14.30 6.77
C GLN A 116 -3.03 -15.25 5.73
N ARG A 117 -2.80 -16.49 6.13
CA ARG A 117 -2.12 -17.48 5.29
C ARG A 117 -2.88 -17.84 4.02
N SER A 118 -4.21 -17.76 4.05
CA SER A 118 -5.04 -17.98 2.85
C SER A 118 -4.81 -16.97 1.74
N GLU A 119 -4.34 -15.76 2.08
CA GLU A 119 -3.96 -14.70 1.14
C GLU A 119 -2.45 -14.66 0.86
N GLY A 120 -1.72 -15.68 1.26
CA GLY A 120 -0.29 -15.79 1.03
C GLY A 120 0.59 -14.96 1.97
N ILE A 121 0.03 -14.46 3.07
CA ILE A 121 0.80 -13.76 4.10
C ILE A 121 1.39 -14.79 5.07
N THR A 122 2.72 -14.87 5.11
CA THR A 122 3.44 -15.88 5.91
C THR A 122 3.90 -15.39 7.27
N ALA A 123 4.07 -14.07 7.43
CA ALA A 123 4.51 -13.47 8.68
C ALA A 123 4.07 -12.01 8.80
N CYS A 124 3.93 -11.56 10.04
CA CYS A 124 3.83 -10.15 10.42
C CYS A 124 4.97 -9.84 11.38
N ARG A 125 5.56 -8.66 11.25
CA ARG A 125 6.67 -8.23 12.11
C ARG A 125 6.59 -6.75 12.42
N TRP A 126 6.67 -6.41 13.69
CA TRP A 126 6.88 -5.04 14.14
C TRP A 126 8.36 -4.69 14.06
N THR A 127 8.68 -3.60 13.40
CA THR A 127 10.06 -3.20 13.10
C THR A 127 10.32 -1.76 13.51
N THR A 128 11.58 -1.47 13.85
CA THR A 128 12.05 -0.09 13.90
C THR A 128 12.10 0.48 12.48
N ILE A 129 12.21 1.80 12.34
CA ILE A 129 12.35 2.43 11.02
C ILE A 129 13.57 1.87 10.25
N ASP A 130 14.69 1.70 10.91
CA ASP A 130 15.93 1.20 10.29
C ASP A 130 15.80 -0.25 9.83
N GLU A 131 15.21 -1.12 10.65
CA GLU A 131 14.91 -2.51 10.27
C GLU A 131 13.95 -2.57 9.07
N ALA A 132 12.91 -1.74 9.07
CA ALA A 132 11.94 -1.70 7.97
C ALA A 132 12.58 -1.26 6.66
N VAL A 133 13.44 -0.26 6.68
CA VAL A 133 14.17 0.21 5.49
C VAL A 133 15.05 -0.91 4.90
N GLU A 134 15.69 -1.71 5.75
CA GLU A 134 16.51 -2.84 5.30
C GLU A 134 15.67 -4.00 4.74
N LEU A 135 14.53 -4.31 5.37
CA LEU A 135 13.69 -5.45 4.99
C LEU A 135 12.89 -5.21 3.72
N ILE A 136 12.39 -4.00 3.52
CA ILE A 136 11.58 -3.66 2.33
C ILE A 136 12.47 -3.67 1.09
N GLY A 137 12.12 -4.51 0.11
CA GLY A 137 12.91 -4.71 -1.10
C GLY A 137 12.70 -3.66 -2.21
N TYR A 138 11.67 -2.83 -2.13
CA TYR A 138 11.29 -1.89 -3.18
C TYR A 138 11.49 -0.45 -2.75
N GLU A 139 12.18 0.34 -3.57
CA GLU A 139 12.50 1.74 -3.26
C GLU A 139 11.25 2.62 -3.12
N ASN A 140 10.22 2.39 -3.94
CA ASN A 140 8.97 3.12 -3.84
C ASN A 140 8.24 2.87 -2.50
N ALA A 141 8.29 1.66 -1.98
CA ALA A 141 7.74 1.33 -0.66
C ALA A 141 8.57 1.94 0.48
N ARG A 142 9.90 1.95 0.35
CA ARG A 142 10.77 2.66 1.30
C ARG A 142 10.48 4.16 1.34
N ALA A 143 10.22 4.77 0.19
CA ALA A 143 9.85 6.18 0.12
C ALA A 143 8.53 6.47 0.86
N VAL A 144 7.54 5.61 0.73
CA VAL A 144 6.28 5.69 1.49
C VAL A 144 6.53 5.60 2.99
N LEU A 145 7.38 4.67 3.42
CA LEU A 145 7.75 4.52 4.83
C LEU A 145 8.42 5.78 5.40
N ARG A 146 9.37 6.33 4.67
CA ARG A 146 10.07 7.56 5.09
C ARG A 146 9.10 8.73 5.23
N ARG A 147 8.18 8.86 4.28
CA ARG A 147 7.15 9.90 4.34
C ARG A 147 6.20 9.71 5.53
N ALA A 148 5.79 8.48 5.82
CA ALA A 148 5.01 8.16 7.01
C ALA A 148 5.75 8.55 8.29
N HIS A 149 7.03 8.25 8.36
CA HIS A 149 7.88 8.60 9.51
C HIS A 149 8.00 10.12 9.70
N GLU A 150 8.17 10.87 8.61
CA GLU A 150 8.18 12.35 8.64
C GLU A 150 6.84 12.92 9.09
N MET A 151 5.73 12.36 8.64
CA MET A 151 4.38 12.77 9.06
C MET A 151 4.19 12.59 10.58
N LEU A 152 4.67 11.49 11.15
CA LEU A 152 4.63 11.24 12.59
C LEU A 152 5.48 12.25 13.37
N ALA A 153 6.69 12.52 12.93
CA ALA A 153 7.56 13.52 13.54
C ALA A 153 6.92 14.91 13.55
N SER A 154 6.25 15.31 12.48
CA SER A 154 5.52 16.56 12.38
C SER A 154 4.32 16.63 13.34
N ARG A 155 3.63 15.52 13.56
CA ARG A 155 2.51 15.45 14.52
C ARG A 155 2.98 15.60 15.96
N GLU A 156 4.09 14.97 16.33
CA GLU A 156 4.68 15.07 17.67
C GLU A 156 5.15 16.50 17.98
N ALA A 157 5.65 17.22 16.98
CA ALA A 157 6.08 18.61 17.13
C ALA A 157 4.91 19.60 17.37
N VAL A 158 3.68 19.25 16.96
CA VAL A 158 2.48 20.11 17.09
C VAL A 158 1.73 19.88 18.39
N VAL A 159 1.96 18.77 19.10
CA VAL A 159 1.36 18.51 20.42
C VAL A 159 2.17 19.31 21.48
N PRO A 160 1.61 20.38 22.07
CA PRO A 160 2.31 21.08 23.15
C PRO A 160 2.49 20.12 24.33
N ALA A 161 3.70 20.13 24.91
CA ALA A 161 3.99 19.36 26.12
C ALA A 161 2.89 19.67 27.14
N ARG A 162 2.17 18.63 27.57
CA ARG A 162 1.27 18.75 28.70
C ARG A 162 2.12 19.06 29.91
N THR A 163 2.14 20.31 30.33
CA THR A 163 2.67 20.73 31.63
C THR A 163 1.84 20.05 32.69
N SER A 164 2.48 19.21 33.47
CA SER A 164 1.95 18.61 34.69
C SER A 164 1.85 19.62 35.77
#